data_a018cc3f0d3890da22e5c224ca95d918
#
_entry.id   a018cc3f0d3890da22e5c224ca95d918
#
_cell.length_a   1.000
_cell.length_b   1.000
_cell.length_c   1.000
_cell.angle_alpha   90.00
_cell.angle_beta   90.00
_cell.angle_gamma   90.00
#
_symmetry.space_group_name_H-M   'P 1'
#
loop_
_entity.id
_entity.type
_entity.pdbx_description
1 polymer ?
#
loop_
_entity_poly.entity_id
_entity_poly.type
_entity_poly.pdbx_seq_one_letter_code
_entity_poly.pdbx_strand_id
1 'polypeptide(L)'
;MAALTPMMAQYMEVKNQYKDCILFYRLGDFYEMFFDDALTASRELEITLTGRDCGQEERAPMCGVPYHACDIYLNKLIENCLLYTSP
;
A
#
# COMPACT_ATOMS: atom_id res chain seq x y z
N MET A 1 -14.76 -12.68 15.73
CA MET A 1 -14.16 -11.95 14.62
C MET A 1 -12.64 -12.11 14.66
N ALA A 2 -12.05 -12.48 13.55
CA ALA A 2 -10.60 -12.68 13.51
C ALA A 2 -9.84 -11.36 13.63
N ALA A 3 -8.75 -11.35 14.37
CA ALA A 3 -7.89 -10.18 14.48
C ALA A 3 -7.02 -10.04 13.22
N LEU A 4 -6.59 -8.82 12.94
CA LEU A 4 -5.61 -8.59 11.89
C LEU A 4 -4.27 -9.22 12.27
N THR A 5 -3.49 -9.62 11.25
CA THR A 5 -2.12 -10.06 11.51
C THR A 5 -1.33 -8.90 12.13
N PRO A 6 -0.24 -9.20 12.89
CA PRO A 6 0.55 -8.12 13.49
C PRO A 6 1.05 -7.09 12.47
N MET A 7 1.51 -7.55 11.30
CA MET A 7 1.97 -6.65 10.25
C MET A 7 0.85 -5.72 9.78
N MET A 8 -0.33 -6.28 9.56
CA MET A 8 -1.47 -5.50 9.06
C MET A 8 -1.98 -4.53 10.10
N ALA A 9 -1.96 -4.92 11.38
CA ALA A 9 -2.34 -4.02 12.47
C ALA A 9 -1.39 -2.83 12.54
N GLN A 10 -0.10 -3.05 12.36
CA GLN A 10 0.88 -1.99 12.34
C GLN A 10 0.70 -1.07 11.13
N TYR A 11 0.42 -1.65 9.96
CA TYR A 11 0.11 -0.86 8.77
C TYR A 11 -1.07 0.07 9.02
N MET A 12 -2.15 -0.44 9.59
CA MET A 12 -3.35 0.35 9.85
C MET A 12 -3.08 1.48 10.84
N GLU A 13 -2.22 1.24 11.82
CA GLU A 13 -1.83 2.28 12.77
C GLU A 13 -1.12 3.44 12.07
N VAL A 14 -0.21 3.14 11.16
CA VAL A 14 0.47 4.16 10.36
C VAL A 14 -0.51 4.85 9.41
N LYS A 15 -1.33 4.07 8.72
CA LYS A 15 -2.31 4.62 7.75
C LYS A 15 -3.28 5.58 8.42
N ASN A 16 -3.69 5.31 9.65
CA ASN A 16 -4.60 6.20 10.37
C ASN A 16 -4.02 7.60 10.59
N GLN A 17 -2.71 7.74 10.54
CA GLN A 17 -2.04 9.03 10.67
C GLN A 17 -1.96 9.77 9.33
N TYR A 18 -2.18 9.08 8.21
CA TYR A 18 -2.02 9.61 6.86
C TYR A 18 -3.19 9.21 5.97
N LYS A 19 -4.40 9.45 6.45
CA LYS A 19 -5.63 8.98 5.78
C LYS A 19 -5.81 9.54 4.38
N ASP A 20 -5.31 10.74 4.13
CA ASP A 20 -5.50 11.44 2.87
C ASP A 20 -4.41 11.14 1.85
N CYS A 21 -3.48 10.25 2.20
CA CYS A 21 -2.32 9.94 1.36
C CYS A 21 -2.33 8.46 0.95
N ILE A 22 -1.69 8.15 -0.17
CA ILE A 22 -1.39 6.75 -0.50
C ILE A 22 -0.15 6.38 0.29
N LEU A 23 -0.28 5.38 1.16
CA LEU A 23 0.84 4.94 1.99
C LEU A 23 1.63 3.84 1.28
N PHE A 24 2.89 4.13 0.97
CA PHE A 24 3.85 3.14 0.48
C PHE A 24 4.52 2.52 1.69
N TYR A 25 4.13 1.30 2.03
CA TYR A 25 4.59 0.63 3.23
C TYR A 25 5.74 -0.31 2.93
N ARG A 26 6.92 -0.04 3.48
CA ARG A 26 8.13 -0.82 3.21
C ARG A 26 8.05 -2.21 3.85
N LEU A 27 8.14 -3.24 3.03
CA LEU A 27 8.21 -4.63 3.47
C LEU A 27 9.31 -5.32 2.68
N GLY A 28 10.46 -5.55 3.31
CA GLY A 28 11.59 -6.15 2.64
C GLY A 28 12.07 -5.30 1.47
N ASP A 29 12.11 -5.89 0.28
CA ASP A 29 12.59 -5.22 -0.92
C ASP A 29 11.49 -4.50 -1.71
N PHE A 30 10.29 -4.42 -1.14
CA PHE A 30 9.15 -3.82 -1.81
C PHE A 30 8.52 -2.73 -0.97
N TYR A 31 7.89 -1.77 -1.64
CA TYR A 31 6.86 -0.94 -1.05
C TYR A 31 5.52 -1.54 -1.44
N GLU A 32 4.66 -1.79 -0.46
CA GLU A 32 3.35 -2.39 -0.69
C GLU A 32 2.23 -1.44 -0.29
N MET A 33 1.16 -1.47 -1.06
CA MET A 33 -0.05 -0.69 -0.80
C MET A 33 -1.20 -1.65 -0.54
N PHE A 34 -2.11 -1.27 0.34
CA PHE A 34 -3.21 -2.14 0.78
C PHE A 34 -4.55 -1.42 0.72
N PHE A 35 -5.64 -2.19 0.63
CA PHE A 35 -7.01 -1.70 0.68
C PHE A 35 -7.27 -0.64 -0.40
N ASP A 36 -7.89 0.47 -0.06
CA ASP A 36 -8.22 1.52 -1.03
C ASP A 36 -6.99 2.11 -1.70
N ASP A 37 -5.88 2.21 -0.99
CA ASP A 37 -4.62 2.68 -1.58
C ASP A 37 -4.15 1.73 -2.67
N ALA A 38 -4.31 0.42 -2.47
CA ALA A 38 -3.95 -0.57 -3.49
C ALA A 38 -4.83 -0.44 -4.73
N LEU A 39 -6.13 -0.21 -4.54
CA LEU A 39 -7.04 -0.05 -5.66
C LEU A 39 -6.68 1.20 -6.47
N THR A 40 -6.40 2.30 -5.80
CA THR A 40 -6.02 3.54 -6.45
C THR A 40 -4.65 3.40 -7.14
N ALA A 41 -3.66 2.88 -6.42
CA ALA A 41 -2.30 2.77 -6.96
C ALA A 41 -2.24 1.81 -8.16
N SER A 42 -2.94 0.68 -8.08
CA SER A 42 -2.92 -0.28 -9.20
C SER A 42 -3.49 0.35 -10.47
N ARG A 43 -4.53 1.16 -10.33
CA ARG A 43 -5.14 1.86 -11.46
C ARG A 43 -4.23 2.97 -11.99
N GLU A 44 -3.71 3.82 -11.10
CA GLU A 44 -2.91 4.98 -11.51
C GLU A 44 -1.53 4.58 -12.02
N LEU A 45 -0.95 3.53 -11.47
CA LEU A 45 0.39 3.06 -11.84
C LEU A 45 0.37 1.92 -12.84
N GLU A 46 -0.82 1.41 -13.17
CA GLU A 46 -1.00 0.28 -14.09
C GLU A 46 -0.22 -0.96 -13.64
N ILE A 47 -0.25 -1.24 -12.33
CA ILE A 47 0.40 -2.41 -11.76
C ILE A 47 -0.64 -3.42 -11.29
N THR A 48 -0.24 -4.67 -11.19
CA THR A 48 -1.15 -5.77 -10.87
C THR A 48 -1.71 -5.64 -9.45
N LEU A 49 -3.03 -5.71 -9.35
CA LEU A 49 -3.69 -5.82 -8.05
C LEU A 49 -3.76 -7.29 -7.67
N THR A 50 -3.36 -7.60 -6.44
CA THR A 50 -3.41 -8.95 -5.90
C THR A 50 -4.03 -8.91 -4.51
N GLY A 51 -3.84 -9.95 -3.71
CA GLY A 51 -4.37 -10.00 -2.36
C GLY A 51 -3.38 -10.59 -1.38
N ARG A 52 -3.52 -10.18 -0.12
CA ARG A 52 -2.67 -10.66 0.97
C ARG A 52 -3.54 -11.09 2.15
N ASP A 53 -3.17 -12.18 2.78
CA ASP A 53 -3.83 -12.63 4.01
C ASP A 53 -3.58 -11.58 5.11
N CYS A 54 -4.67 -11.03 5.63
CA CYS A 54 -4.59 -9.99 6.66
C CYS A 54 -5.17 -10.45 8.00
N GLY A 55 -5.47 -11.74 8.13
CA GLY A 55 -6.09 -12.28 9.34
C GLY A 55 -7.61 -12.25 9.32
N GLN A 56 -8.19 -11.74 8.24
CA GLN A 56 -9.64 -11.71 8.06
C GLN A 56 -10.06 -12.82 7.09
N GLU A 57 -11.37 -13.03 6.97
CA GLU A 57 -11.92 -14.04 6.08
C GLU A 57 -11.54 -13.78 4.63
N GLU A 58 -11.62 -12.52 4.22
CA GLU A 58 -11.22 -12.10 2.88
C GLU A 58 -9.80 -11.58 2.88
N ARG A 59 -9.09 -11.79 1.78
CA ARG A 59 -7.75 -11.26 1.62
C ARG A 59 -7.81 -9.75 1.35
N ALA A 60 -6.85 -9.00 1.89
CA ALA A 60 -6.75 -7.57 1.64
C ALA A 60 -6.28 -7.32 0.22
N PRO A 61 -6.91 -6.40 -0.52
CA PRO A 61 -6.35 -5.97 -1.80
C PRO A 61 -4.94 -5.41 -1.58
N MET A 62 -4.02 -5.76 -2.48
CA MET A 62 -2.63 -5.37 -2.34
C MET A 62 -2.00 -5.17 -3.72
N CYS A 63 -1.11 -4.19 -3.83
CA CYS A 63 -0.17 -4.11 -4.94
C CYS A 63 1.17 -3.64 -4.39
N GLY A 64 2.22 -3.78 -5.18
CA GLY A 64 3.55 -3.42 -4.70
C GLY A 64 4.50 -3.07 -5.82
N VAL A 65 5.53 -2.31 -5.47
CA VAL A 65 6.60 -1.93 -6.39
C VAL A 65 7.94 -2.24 -5.74
N PRO A 66 8.95 -2.63 -6.55
CA PRO A 66 10.28 -2.84 -6.00
C PRO A 66 10.81 -1.56 -5.36
N TYR A 67 11.47 -1.72 -4.21
CA TYR A 67 12.02 -0.58 -3.47
C TYR A 67 12.93 0.30 -4.34
N HIS A 68 13.81 -0.32 -5.12
CA HIS A 68 14.79 0.41 -5.93
C HIS A 68 14.17 1.11 -7.15
N ALA A 69 12.93 0.80 -7.49
CA ALA A 69 12.23 1.40 -8.63
C ALA A 69 11.14 2.38 -8.19
N CYS A 70 11.00 2.62 -6.89
CA CYS A 70 9.85 3.38 -6.40
C CYS A 70 9.84 4.83 -6.89
N ASP A 71 10.99 5.44 -7.14
CA ASP A 71 11.04 6.83 -7.60
C ASP A 71 10.23 7.05 -8.87
N ILE A 72 10.26 6.09 -9.79
CA ILE A 72 9.50 6.18 -11.04
C ILE A 72 8.01 6.25 -10.74
N TYR A 73 7.55 5.39 -9.83
CA TYR A 73 6.13 5.33 -9.47
C TYR A 73 5.72 6.51 -8.60
N LEU A 74 6.59 6.94 -7.69
CA LEU A 74 6.32 8.10 -6.84
C LEU A 74 6.12 9.35 -7.66
N ASN A 75 6.96 9.58 -8.68
CA ASN A 75 6.82 10.74 -9.54
C ASN A 75 5.47 10.75 -10.25
N LYS A 76 5.00 9.59 -10.69
CA LYS A 76 3.71 9.49 -11.35
C LYS A 76 2.56 9.85 -10.38
N LEU A 77 2.65 9.41 -9.14
CA LEU A 77 1.65 9.75 -8.12
C LEU A 77 1.72 11.21 -7.70
N ILE A 78 2.91 11.79 -7.62
CA ILE A 78 3.07 13.20 -7.31
C ILE A 78 2.37 14.06 -8.36
N GLU A 79 2.51 13.71 -9.63
CA GLU A 79 1.80 14.41 -10.71
C GLU A 79 0.29 14.38 -10.50
N ASN A 80 -0.22 13.34 -9.85
CA ASN A 80 -1.64 13.20 -9.55
C ASN A 80 -2.01 13.65 -8.13
N CYS A 81 -1.06 14.24 -7.41
CA CYS A 81 -1.24 14.80 -6.05
C CYS A 81 -1.69 13.77 -5.01
N LEU A 82 -1.17 12.55 -5.06
CA LEU A 82 -1.70 11.44 -4.26
C LEU A 82 -0.69 10.77 -3.33
N LEU A 83 0.37 11.44 -2.90
CA LEU A 83 1.51 10.71 -2.39
C LEU A 83 1.80 10.78 -0.91
N TYR A 84 2.20 9.65 -0.32
CA TYR A 84 3.02 9.56 0.89
C TYR A 84 3.78 8.24 0.95
N THR A 85 4.99 8.24 1.54
CA THR A 85 5.73 7.00 1.80
C THR A 85 6.06 6.86 3.29
N SER A 86 6.06 5.62 3.80
CA SER A 86 6.59 5.36 5.13
C SER A 86 8.11 5.24 5.07
N PRO A 87 8.78 5.55 6.15
CA PRO A 87 10.21 5.35 6.25
C PRO A 87 10.58 3.87 6.17
#